data_df6f87e5e22d5635cf0ede5e212fa74c
#
_entry.id   df6f87e5e22d5635cf0ede5e212fa74c
#
_cell.length_a   1.000
_cell.length_b   1.000
_cell.length_c   1.000
_cell.angle_alpha   90.00
_cell.angle_beta   90.00
_cell.angle_gamma   90.00
#
_symmetry.space_group_name_H-M   'P 1'
#
loop_
_entity.id
_entity.type
_entity.pdbx_description
1 polymer ?
#
loop_
_entity_poly.entity_id
_entity_poly.type
_entity_poly.pdbx_seq_one_letter_code
_entity_poly.pdbx_strand_id
1 'polypeptide(L)'
;MMKNKSFILALLLAALTSACAFSMPVTLAEYEQKRQEILSANIHASSEILSEAEQEADRRLEILKKLTNYRPDKPFYEFVSPENDQAVKTDLYYFLRQMPKGASLHSHSTALLSANEFFDLCMNTPNVYIFTAQNNSEHLHGELMFVKKGSRVPEGFETFATAAKNLGRWDILKAWTIGAEDKDKNAWDVLRDEFAMVRKTIKEPEVFAEYFRRAFMEHARDGLQRLEVRVSSSEVTEEKLQMLLDAYRSVKKEYPDFTMKFIVNETKRNSNNTVEKIPGLIDTAGKLAKDYPDLFIGIDLVGEEDREIPLKNFAGEFIKAKKEGKTFNLYLHAGESQRPENDMMIDAYILGAKRIGHGFNLFRYPELEKKLIENHIALEVCPISNQLLGYVSDLRDHHAKNYLKRGVPVVLAPDDPFMFSTRGSTYDFYAAVLAWDLGLSELKQLCINSIEYSGGTDNERQELKAVWQESWDEFIKRWSEPSGLDPLSELYFYETDKSKIIPVEKLRIVETVTPESVARAEKICGVP
;
A
#
# COMPACT_ATOMS: atom_id res chain seq x y z
N MET A 1 38.29 56.20 -16.67
CA MET A 1 36.83 56.27 -16.99
C MET A 1 36.35 55.30 -18.08
N MET A 2 37.11 54.32 -18.50
CA MET A 2 36.69 53.35 -19.57
C MET A 2 36.32 51.95 -19.11
N LYS A 3 36.50 51.59 -17.85
CA LYS A 3 36.17 50.24 -17.34
C LYS A 3 34.69 50.04 -16.90
N ASN A 4 33.95 51.11 -16.67
CA ASN A 4 32.55 51.00 -16.23
C ASN A 4 31.50 50.88 -17.36
N LYS A 5 31.86 51.16 -18.61
CA LYS A 5 30.89 51.04 -19.72
C LYS A 5 30.68 49.62 -20.20
N SER A 6 31.75 48.78 -20.12
CA SER A 6 31.68 47.38 -20.52
C SER A 6 30.87 46.52 -19.53
N PHE A 7 30.89 46.87 -18.24
CA PHE A 7 30.14 46.13 -17.21
C PHE A 7 28.62 46.40 -17.26
N ILE A 8 28.25 47.64 -17.58
CA ILE A 8 26.85 48.02 -17.76
C ILE A 8 26.25 47.42 -19.04
N LEU A 9 27.05 47.32 -20.11
CA LEU A 9 26.62 46.68 -21.34
C LEU A 9 26.45 45.14 -21.19
N ALA A 10 27.29 44.48 -20.40
CA ALA A 10 27.14 43.07 -20.08
C ALA A 10 25.93 42.76 -19.19
N LEU A 11 25.61 43.65 -18.23
CA LEU A 11 24.41 43.56 -17.41
C LEU A 11 23.11 43.85 -18.21
N LEU A 12 23.16 44.76 -19.17
CA LEU A 12 22.04 45.04 -20.08
C LEU A 12 21.83 43.88 -21.09
N LEU A 13 22.88 43.24 -21.59
CA LEU A 13 22.75 42.04 -22.42
C LEU A 13 22.24 40.81 -21.62
N ALA A 14 22.68 40.64 -20.37
CA ALA A 14 22.18 39.58 -19.49
C ALA A 14 20.71 39.81 -19.09
N ALA A 15 20.28 41.07 -18.91
CA ALA A 15 18.88 41.42 -18.68
C ALA A 15 17.99 41.26 -19.93
N LEU A 16 18.55 41.43 -21.12
CA LEU A 16 17.83 41.23 -22.38
C LEU A 16 17.68 39.76 -22.75
N THR A 17 18.58 38.87 -22.30
CA THR A 17 18.45 37.41 -22.50
C THR A 17 17.48 36.77 -21.52
N SER A 18 17.20 37.38 -20.37
CA SER A 18 16.20 36.91 -19.41
C SER A 18 14.77 37.36 -19.73
N ALA A 19 14.58 38.35 -20.59
CA ALA A 19 13.26 38.86 -20.98
C ALA A 19 12.64 38.14 -22.20
N CYS A 20 13.33 37.15 -22.79
CA CYS A 20 12.86 36.45 -23.98
C CYS A 20 11.96 35.22 -23.70
N ALA A 21 11.52 35.03 -22.44
CA ALA A 21 10.87 33.79 -22.04
C ALA A 21 9.36 33.69 -22.32
N PHE A 22 8.68 34.77 -22.70
CA PHE A 22 7.23 34.75 -22.88
C PHE A 22 6.75 35.46 -24.18
N SER A 23 7.37 35.18 -25.31
CA SER A 23 6.78 35.59 -26.58
C SER A 23 5.76 34.55 -27.06
N MET A 24 4.58 35.00 -27.44
CA MET A 24 3.59 34.18 -28.13
C MET A 24 4.23 33.55 -29.39
N PRO A 25 4.02 32.25 -29.66
CA PRO A 25 4.48 31.62 -30.90
C PRO A 25 3.92 32.37 -32.11
N VAL A 26 4.73 32.61 -33.12
CA VAL A 26 4.31 33.32 -34.34
C VAL A 26 3.84 32.37 -35.44
N THR A 27 4.07 31.05 -35.27
CA THR A 27 3.60 30.01 -36.17
C THR A 27 2.92 28.87 -35.40
N LEU A 28 2.02 28.16 -36.08
CA LEU A 28 1.38 26.95 -35.50
C LEU A 28 2.42 25.87 -35.16
N ALA A 29 3.46 25.74 -35.99
CA ALA A 29 4.54 24.77 -35.74
C ALA A 29 5.30 25.10 -34.42
N GLU A 30 5.64 26.37 -34.19
CA GLU A 30 6.25 26.79 -32.92
C GLU A 30 5.31 26.59 -31.72
N TYR A 31 4.01 26.82 -31.90
CA TYR A 31 3.01 26.52 -30.86
C TYR A 31 2.97 25.03 -30.52
N GLU A 32 2.86 24.17 -31.53
CA GLU A 32 2.83 22.72 -31.34
C GLU A 32 4.13 22.20 -30.73
N GLN A 33 5.29 22.70 -31.18
CA GLN A 33 6.57 22.35 -30.60
C GLN A 33 6.64 22.73 -29.12
N LYS A 34 6.34 23.97 -28.75
CA LYS A 34 6.34 24.44 -27.37
C LYS A 34 5.32 23.68 -26.51
N ARG A 35 4.16 23.37 -27.11
CA ARG A 35 3.13 22.57 -26.44
C ARG A 35 3.65 21.16 -26.12
N GLN A 36 4.31 20.50 -27.08
CA GLN A 36 4.89 19.17 -26.88
C GLN A 36 6.05 19.21 -25.88
N GLU A 37 6.90 20.22 -25.92
CA GLU A 37 7.96 20.41 -24.92
C GLU A 37 7.40 20.52 -23.49
N ILE A 38 6.34 21.29 -23.29
CA ILE A 38 5.69 21.44 -21.99
C ILE A 38 4.99 20.13 -21.57
N LEU A 39 4.28 19.50 -22.49
CA LEU A 39 3.62 18.22 -22.20
C LEU A 39 4.62 17.15 -21.82
N SER A 40 5.69 16.96 -22.60
CA SER A 40 6.71 15.96 -22.31
C SER A 40 7.42 16.23 -20.99
N ALA A 41 7.73 17.48 -20.66
CA ALA A 41 8.31 17.85 -19.37
C ALA A 41 7.37 17.59 -18.17
N ASN A 42 6.05 17.50 -18.39
CA ASN A 42 5.08 17.25 -17.34
C ASN A 42 4.55 15.79 -17.29
N ILE A 43 4.82 15.00 -18.34
CA ILE A 43 4.33 13.61 -18.41
C ILE A 43 5.24 12.65 -17.65
N HIS A 44 6.54 12.87 -17.62
CA HIS A 44 7.49 11.94 -17.03
C HIS A 44 7.80 12.26 -15.56
N ALA A 45 7.15 11.54 -14.68
CA ALA A 45 7.45 11.52 -13.25
C ALA A 45 8.67 10.63 -12.91
N SER A 46 9.18 9.87 -13.88
CA SER A 46 10.25 8.91 -13.69
C SER A 46 11.50 9.30 -14.48
N SER A 47 12.67 9.08 -13.87
CA SER A 47 13.98 9.16 -14.54
C SER A 47 14.36 7.86 -15.25
N GLU A 48 13.54 6.80 -15.11
CA GLU A 48 13.82 5.49 -15.67
C GLU A 48 13.64 5.49 -17.20
N ILE A 49 14.74 5.20 -17.90
CA ILE A 49 14.73 5.04 -19.36
C ILE A 49 14.37 3.59 -19.67
N LEU A 50 13.29 3.39 -20.41
CA LEU A 50 12.84 2.07 -20.82
C LEU A 50 13.67 1.50 -21.99
N SER A 51 14.08 0.25 -21.87
CA SER A 51 14.64 -0.55 -22.98
C SER A 51 13.56 -0.81 -24.06
N GLU A 52 13.95 -1.29 -25.23
CA GLU A 52 13.01 -1.63 -26.31
C GLU A 52 11.95 -2.65 -25.87
N ALA A 53 12.35 -3.67 -25.09
CA ALA A 53 11.41 -4.66 -24.57
C ALA A 53 10.45 -4.05 -23.54
N GLU A 54 10.95 -3.15 -22.67
CA GLU A 54 10.10 -2.42 -21.71
C GLU A 54 9.12 -1.46 -22.43
N GLN A 55 9.55 -0.81 -23.50
CA GLN A 55 8.66 0.02 -24.33
C GLN A 55 7.54 -0.80 -24.98
N GLU A 56 7.82 -2.06 -25.38
CA GLU A 56 6.78 -2.96 -25.87
C GLU A 56 5.79 -3.35 -24.76
N ALA A 57 6.29 -3.69 -23.56
CA ALA A 57 5.44 -3.98 -22.41
C ALA A 57 4.61 -2.75 -21.99
N ASP A 58 5.18 -1.55 -22.07
CA ASP A 58 4.49 -0.28 -21.80
C ASP A 58 3.35 -0.02 -22.79
N ARG A 59 3.58 -0.24 -24.10
CA ARG A 59 2.51 -0.15 -25.11
C ARG A 59 1.33 -1.09 -24.79
N ARG A 60 1.60 -2.29 -24.29
CA ARG A 60 0.55 -3.22 -23.86
C ARG A 60 -0.17 -2.74 -22.62
N LEU A 61 0.56 -2.23 -21.63
CA LEU A 61 -0.02 -1.59 -20.45
C LEU A 61 -1.01 -0.49 -20.86
N GLU A 62 -0.64 0.37 -21.82
CA GLU A 62 -1.51 1.43 -22.31
C GLU A 62 -2.81 0.91 -22.97
N ILE A 63 -2.73 -0.24 -23.66
CA ILE A 63 -3.92 -0.90 -24.21
C ILE A 63 -4.79 -1.47 -23.09
N LEU A 64 -4.20 -2.16 -22.13
CA LEU A 64 -4.92 -2.74 -20.98
C LEU A 64 -5.63 -1.68 -20.14
N LYS A 65 -5.01 -0.52 -19.91
CA LYS A 65 -5.63 0.64 -19.26
C LYS A 65 -6.91 1.08 -20.00
N LYS A 66 -6.85 1.22 -21.32
CA LYS A 66 -7.99 1.65 -22.15
C LYS A 66 -9.14 0.64 -22.20
N LEU A 67 -8.84 -0.64 -22.04
CA LEU A 67 -9.85 -1.72 -22.00
C LEU A 67 -10.53 -1.85 -20.63
N THR A 68 -10.01 -1.15 -19.63
CA THR A 68 -10.48 -1.24 -18.25
C THR A 68 -11.55 -0.19 -17.96
N ASN A 69 -12.69 -0.62 -17.41
CA ASN A 69 -13.81 0.25 -17.06
C ASN A 69 -13.84 0.56 -15.57
N TYR A 70 -12.77 1.16 -15.05
CA TYR A 70 -12.68 1.64 -13.66
C TYR A 70 -13.04 3.12 -13.59
N ARG A 71 -13.71 3.52 -12.53
CA ARG A 71 -14.16 4.90 -12.25
C ARG A 71 -13.45 5.45 -11.01
N PRO A 72 -12.30 6.14 -11.17
CA PRO A 72 -11.55 6.71 -10.05
C PRO A 72 -12.32 7.75 -9.21
N ASP A 73 -13.39 8.32 -9.77
CA ASP A 73 -14.33 9.25 -9.13
C ASP A 73 -15.42 8.54 -8.29
N LYS A 74 -15.33 7.22 -8.18
CA LYS A 74 -16.22 6.41 -7.36
C LYS A 74 -15.44 5.74 -6.24
N PRO A 75 -16.04 5.57 -5.06
CA PRO A 75 -15.40 4.80 -4.00
C PRO A 75 -14.98 3.42 -4.47
N PHE A 76 -13.80 2.98 -4.07
CA PHE A 76 -13.20 1.74 -4.57
C PHE A 76 -14.10 0.51 -4.32
N TYR A 77 -14.87 0.51 -3.24
CA TYR A 77 -15.83 -0.57 -2.94
C TYR A 77 -16.95 -0.74 -3.99
N GLU A 78 -17.24 0.27 -4.82
CA GLU A 78 -18.19 0.10 -5.94
C GLU A 78 -17.58 -0.76 -7.08
N PHE A 79 -16.25 -0.84 -7.15
CA PHE A 79 -15.52 -1.63 -8.14
C PHE A 79 -15.01 -2.96 -7.58
N VAL A 80 -14.55 -2.97 -6.34
CA VAL A 80 -14.08 -4.15 -5.62
C VAL A 80 -14.84 -4.29 -4.31
N SER A 81 -15.64 -5.33 -4.19
CA SER A 81 -16.38 -5.69 -2.98
C SER A 81 -16.27 -7.18 -2.73
N PRO A 82 -16.63 -7.68 -1.54
CA PRO A 82 -16.55 -9.10 -1.23
C PRO A 82 -17.28 -10.00 -2.23
N GLU A 83 -18.44 -9.55 -2.74
CA GLU A 83 -19.25 -10.30 -3.69
C GLU A 83 -18.80 -10.15 -5.14
N ASN A 84 -18.21 -9.00 -5.47
CA ASN A 84 -18.00 -8.62 -6.86
C ASN A 84 -16.68 -7.86 -7.03
N ASP A 85 -15.62 -8.61 -7.19
CA ASP A 85 -14.32 -8.08 -7.54
C ASP A 85 -14.23 -7.91 -9.06
N GLN A 86 -14.36 -6.67 -9.54
CA GLN A 86 -14.25 -6.35 -10.97
C GLN A 86 -12.79 -6.29 -11.41
N ALA A 87 -11.85 -5.97 -10.54
CA ALA A 87 -10.44 -5.85 -10.89
C ALA A 87 -9.90 -7.18 -11.43
N VAL A 88 -10.14 -8.29 -10.72
CA VAL A 88 -9.67 -9.62 -11.11
C VAL A 88 -10.26 -10.15 -12.44
N LYS A 89 -11.23 -9.45 -13.00
CA LYS A 89 -11.81 -9.78 -14.30
C LYS A 89 -11.12 -9.06 -15.46
N THR A 90 -10.09 -8.27 -15.18
CA THR A 90 -9.38 -7.46 -16.17
C THR A 90 -7.95 -7.97 -16.39
N ASP A 91 -7.49 -7.92 -17.65
CA ASP A 91 -6.11 -8.27 -17.99
C ASP A 91 -5.10 -7.31 -17.36
N LEU A 92 -5.51 -6.06 -17.08
CA LEU A 92 -4.68 -5.10 -16.35
C LEU A 92 -4.34 -5.58 -14.93
N TYR A 93 -5.32 -6.17 -14.22
CA TYR A 93 -5.06 -6.74 -12.90
C TYR A 93 -3.98 -7.81 -12.97
N TYR A 94 -4.03 -8.66 -13.96
CA TYR A 94 -3.07 -9.73 -14.14
C TYR A 94 -1.69 -9.24 -14.55
N PHE A 95 -1.63 -8.23 -15.39
CA PHE A 95 -0.37 -7.55 -15.69
C PHE A 95 0.29 -7.06 -14.40
N LEU A 96 -0.45 -6.32 -13.59
CA LEU A 96 0.04 -5.77 -12.32
C LEU A 96 0.31 -6.85 -11.27
N ARG A 97 -0.48 -7.92 -11.26
CA ARG A 97 -0.30 -9.06 -10.35
C ARG A 97 1.00 -9.81 -10.60
N GLN A 98 1.39 -9.97 -11.86
CA GLN A 98 2.64 -10.62 -12.26
C GLN A 98 3.86 -9.71 -12.13
N MET A 99 3.67 -8.39 -12.09
CA MET A 99 4.74 -7.43 -11.92
C MET A 99 5.43 -7.59 -10.56
N PRO A 100 6.78 -7.76 -10.51
CA PRO A 100 7.50 -7.76 -9.25
C PRO A 100 7.47 -6.35 -8.63
N LYS A 101 6.92 -6.24 -7.43
CA LYS A 101 6.64 -4.96 -6.77
C LYS A 101 7.75 -4.47 -5.85
N GLY A 102 8.80 -5.30 -5.64
CA GLY A 102 9.86 -4.99 -4.70
C GLY A 102 9.39 -5.16 -3.25
N ALA A 103 9.09 -4.08 -2.56
CA ALA A 103 8.68 -4.12 -1.17
C ALA A 103 7.34 -3.43 -0.92
N SER A 104 6.57 -3.93 0.05
CA SER A 104 5.47 -3.20 0.67
C SER A 104 5.93 -2.67 2.02
N LEU A 105 5.89 -1.37 2.21
CA LEU A 105 6.50 -0.68 3.36
C LEU A 105 5.47 -0.22 4.39
N HIS A 106 4.17 -0.39 4.11
CA HIS A 106 3.09 0.06 4.98
C HIS A 106 1.94 -0.94 5.00
N SER A 107 1.89 -1.74 6.08
CA SER A 107 0.80 -2.68 6.35
C SER A 107 0.69 -2.95 7.85
N HIS A 108 -0.53 -3.16 8.33
CA HIS A 108 -0.82 -3.41 9.74
C HIS A 108 -1.10 -4.87 10.03
N SER A 109 -0.53 -5.42 11.10
CA SER A 109 -0.64 -6.84 11.48
C SER A 109 -2.08 -7.32 11.61
N THR A 110 -2.98 -6.47 12.07
CA THR A 110 -4.40 -6.79 12.31
C THR A 110 -5.28 -6.74 11.07
N ALA A 111 -4.77 -6.25 9.93
CA ALA A 111 -5.52 -6.15 8.69
C ALA A 111 -4.74 -6.68 7.47
N LEU A 112 -3.68 -7.43 7.74
CA LEU A 112 -2.73 -7.90 6.74
C LEU A 112 -3.32 -8.98 5.82
N LEU A 113 -4.08 -9.93 6.37
CA LEU A 113 -4.74 -11.00 5.64
C LEU A 113 -6.05 -10.49 5.05
N SER A 114 -6.35 -10.79 3.80
CA SER A 114 -7.64 -10.41 3.21
C SER A 114 -8.84 -11.00 3.97
N ALA A 115 -9.97 -10.30 3.94
CA ALA A 115 -11.20 -10.73 4.60
C ALA A 115 -11.68 -12.11 4.12
N ASN A 116 -11.49 -12.42 2.84
CA ASN A 116 -11.82 -13.71 2.24
C ASN A 116 -10.98 -14.86 2.85
N GLU A 117 -9.67 -14.71 2.95
CA GLU A 117 -8.80 -15.72 3.55
C GLU A 117 -9.01 -15.82 5.07
N PHE A 118 -9.34 -14.71 5.73
CA PHE A 118 -9.69 -14.72 7.14
C PHE A 118 -11.02 -15.44 7.41
N PHE A 119 -12.01 -15.27 6.55
CA PHE A 119 -13.24 -16.06 6.60
C PHE A 119 -12.94 -17.56 6.52
N ASP A 120 -12.09 -17.98 5.57
CA ASP A 120 -11.70 -19.38 5.40
C ASP A 120 -10.86 -19.90 6.58
N LEU A 121 -10.06 -19.03 7.20
CA LEU A 121 -9.37 -19.34 8.46
C LEU A 121 -10.37 -19.62 9.57
N CYS A 122 -11.37 -18.75 9.76
CA CYS A 122 -12.40 -18.93 10.78
C CYS A 122 -13.25 -20.18 10.54
N MET A 123 -13.59 -20.49 9.29
CA MET A 123 -14.31 -21.71 8.92
C MET A 123 -13.57 -22.99 9.28
N ASN A 124 -12.24 -22.97 9.20
CA ASN A 124 -11.38 -24.13 9.45
C ASN A 124 -10.81 -24.17 10.87
N THR A 125 -11.11 -23.15 11.70
CA THR A 125 -10.62 -23.09 13.08
C THR A 125 -11.74 -23.46 14.06
N PRO A 126 -11.63 -24.55 14.80
CA PRO A 126 -12.58 -24.89 15.86
C PRO A 126 -12.64 -23.80 16.93
N ASN A 127 -13.77 -23.68 17.60
CA ASN A 127 -13.98 -22.74 18.72
C ASN A 127 -13.96 -21.23 18.34
N VAL A 128 -14.02 -20.89 17.06
CA VAL A 128 -14.35 -19.52 16.62
C VAL A 128 -15.89 -19.37 16.61
N TYR A 129 -16.36 -18.33 17.26
CA TYR A 129 -17.78 -17.97 17.38
C TYR A 129 -17.99 -16.57 16.84
N ILE A 130 -19.18 -16.31 16.33
CA ILE A 130 -19.58 -15.01 15.79
C ILE A 130 -20.91 -14.57 16.46
N PHE A 131 -21.03 -13.29 16.72
CA PHE A 131 -22.24 -12.69 17.24
C PHE A 131 -23.24 -12.48 16.10
N THR A 132 -24.41 -13.14 16.18
CA THR A 132 -25.43 -13.11 15.11
C THR A 132 -26.74 -12.46 15.59
N ALA A 133 -26.88 -12.19 16.88
CA ALA A 133 -28.02 -11.47 17.41
C ALA A 133 -27.98 -9.97 17.01
N GLN A 134 -29.03 -9.24 17.31
CA GLN A 134 -29.04 -7.78 17.13
C GLN A 134 -27.98 -7.13 18.02
N ASN A 135 -27.36 -6.07 17.51
CA ASN A 135 -26.36 -5.31 18.24
C ASN A 135 -26.90 -4.84 19.59
N ASN A 136 -26.04 -4.88 20.58
CA ASN A 136 -26.30 -4.34 21.91
C ASN A 136 -25.12 -3.48 22.36
N SER A 137 -25.10 -3.02 23.61
CA SER A 137 -24.00 -2.17 24.12
C SER A 137 -22.68 -2.90 24.29
N GLU A 138 -22.67 -4.23 24.29
CA GLU A 138 -21.48 -5.06 24.54
C GLU A 138 -20.93 -5.69 23.26
N HIS A 139 -21.82 -6.00 22.29
CA HIS A 139 -21.47 -6.76 21.10
C HIS A 139 -22.07 -6.17 19.82
N LEU A 140 -21.32 -6.24 18.73
CA LEU A 140 -21.73 -5.82 17.39
C LEU A 140 -22.02 -7.04 16.52
N HIS A 141 -22.96 -6.90 15.59
CA HIS A 141 -23.23 -7.95 14.61
C HIS A 141 -21.96 -8.24 13.81
N GLY A 142 -21.61 -9.53 13.67
CA GLY A 142 -20.35 -9.96 13.02
C GLY A 142 -19.14 -10.01 13.96
N GLU A 143 -19.27 -9.59 15.22
CA GLU A 143 -18.17 -9.67 16.19
C GLU A 143 -17.74 -11.12 16.39
N LEU A 144 -16.42 -11.34 16.36
CA LEU A 144 -15.79 -12.65 16.54
C LEU A 144 -15.22 -12.84 17.94
N MET A 145 -15.24 -14.07 18.40
CA MET A 145 -14.47 -14.49 19.57
C MET A 145 -13.99 -15.93 19.43
N PHE A 146 -12.87 -16.21 20.07
CA PHE A 146 -12.39 -17.57 20.29
C PHE A 146 -12.81 -18.03 21.69
N VAL A 147 -13.50 -19.17 21.79
CA VAL A 147 -13.97 -19.72 23.08
C VAL A 147 -13.21 -21.00 23.38
N LYS A 148 -12.40 -20.98 24.44
CA LYS A 148 -11.63 -22.17 24.87
C LYS A 148 -12.56 -23.35 25.14
N LYS A 149 -12.16 -24.54 24.72
CA LYS A 149 -12.94 -25.77 24.91
C LYS A 149 -13.34 -25.95 26.38
N GLY A 150 -14.64 -26.12 26.62
CA GLY A 150 -15.23 -26.24 27.97
C GLY A 150 -15.62 -24.94 28.65
N SER A 151 -15.33 -23.78 28.05
CA SER A 151 -15.82 -22.49 28.52
C SER A 151 -17.25 -22.24 28.06
N ARG A 152 -17.99 -21.39 28.81
CA ARG A 152 -19.34 -20.99 28.44
C ARG A 152 -19.30 -20.05 27.24
N VAL A 153 -20.08 -20.34 26.21
CA VAL A 153 -20.32 -19.43 25.09
C VAL A 153 -21.27 -18.33 25.55
N PRO A 154 -20.96 -17.03 25.35
CA PRO A 154 -21.87 -15.96 25.66
C PRO A 154 -23.16 -16.02 24.84
N GLU A 155 -24.23 -15.44 25.37
CA GLU A 155 -25.52 -15.35 24.68
C GLU A 155 -25.39 -14.52 23.38
N GLY A 156 -26.07 -14.95 22.33
CA GLY A 156 -26.03 -14.28 21.02
C GLY A 156 -24.89 -14.72 20.10
N PHE A 157 -23.95 -15.52 20.63
CA PHE A 157 -22.88 -16.11 19.81
C PHE A 157 -23.23 -17.55 19.37
N GLU A 158 -22.96 -17.84 18.13
CA GLU A 158 -23.00 -19.22 17.59
C GLU A 158 -21.68 -19.59 16.94
N THR A 159 -21.44 -20.86 16.67
CA THR A 159 -20.19 -21.28 15.98
C THR A 159 -20.11 -20.62 14.63
N PHE A 160 -18.91 -20.17 14.25
CA PHE A 160 -18.71 -19.50 12.97
C PHE A 160 -19.21 -20.35 11.80
N ALA A 161 -18.94 -21.66 11.81
CA ALA A 161 -19.37 -22.57 10.75
C ALA A 161 -20.90 -22.69 10.65
N THR A 162 -21.66 -22.55 11.76
CA THR A 162 -23.13 -22.54 11.75
C THR A 162 -23.64 -21.22 11.18
N ALA A 163 -23.13 -20.11 11.67
CA ALA A 163 -23.50 -18.78 11.20
C ALA A 163 -23.25 -18.61 9.70
N ALA A 164 -22.09 -19.06 9.22
CA ALA A 164 -21.72 -18.99 7.81
C ALA A 164 -22.68 -19.76 6.88
N LYS A 165 -23.28 -20.86 7.38
CA LYS A 165 -24.32 -21.58 6.64
C LYS A 165 -25.67 -20.85 6.61
N ASN A 166 -26.00 -20.15 7.70
CA ASN A 166 -27.29 -19.48 7.87
C ASN A 166 -27.33 -18.10 7.22
N LEU A 167 -26.27 -17.30 7.42
CA LEU A 167 -26.16 -15.92 6.91
C LEU A 167 -25.60 -15.87 5.49
N GLY A 168 -24.74 -16.84 5.16
CA GLY A 168 -23.98 -16.80 3.91
C GLY A 168 -22.65 -16.05 4.04
N ARG A 169 -21.70 -16.39 3.16
CA ARG A 169 -20.36 -15.81 3.13
C ARG A 169 -20.37 -14.30 2.95
N TRP A 170 -21.17 -13.84 2.01
CA TRP A 170 -21.14 -12.44 1.59
C TRP A 170 -21.69 -11.49 2.63
N ASP A 171 -22.73 -11.89 3.35
CA ASP A 171 -23.31 -11.05 4.42
C ASP A 171 -22.32 -10.88 5.57
N ILE A 172 -21.56 -11.92 5.90
CA ILE A 172 -20.49 -11.84 6.91
C ILE A 172 -19.35 -10.93 6.43
N LEU A 173 -18.88 -11.12 5.20
CA LEU A 173 -17.78 -10.32 4.65
C LEU A 173 -18.15 -8.84 4.51
N LYS A 174 -19.39 -8.52 4.14
CA LYS A 174 -19.88 -7.14 4.13
C LYS A 174 -19.89 -6.49 5.51
N ALA A 175 -20.18 -7.27 6.55
CA ALA A 175 -20.10 -6.76 7.92
C ALA A 175 -18.68 -6.53 8.43
N TRP A 176 -17.67 -7.02 7.71
CA TRP A 176 -16.25 -6.94 8.09
C TRP A 176 -15.45 -5.94 7.26
N THR A 177 -16.02 -5.36 6.23
CA THR A 177 -15.28 -4.50 5.28
C THR A 177 -16.05 -3.23 5.00
N ILE A 178 -15.35 -2.13 4.74
CA ILE A 178 -15.99 -0.87 4.36
C ILE A 178 -16.72 -1.06 3.03
N GLY A 179 -18.01 -0.71 3.01
CA GLY A 179 -18.89 -0.87 1.88
C GLY A 179 -19.90 0.28 1.68
N ALA A 180 -20.81 0.08 0.74
CA ALA A 180 -21.84 1.08 0.42
C ALA A 180 -22.79 1.38 1.60
N GLU A 181 -22.96 0.43 2.52
CA GLU A 181 -23.74 0.56 3.76
C GLU A 181 -23.11 1.49 4.80
N ASP A 182 -21.82 1.80 4.64
CA ASP A 182 -21.07 2.65 5.55
C ASP A 182 -20.93 4.09 5.07
N LYS A 183 -21.45 4.43 3.89
CA LYS A 183 -21.31 5.75 3.25
C LYS A 183 -21.68 6.95 4.12
N ASP A 184 -22.62 6.76 5.04
CA ASP A 184 -23.13 7.80 5.96
C ASP A 184 -22.47 7.70 7.35
N LYS A 185 -21.57 6.74 7.57
CA LYS A 185 -20.83 6.55 8.81
C LYS A 185 -19.47 7.23 8.73
N ASN A 186 -18.86 7.47 9.90
CA ASN A 186 -17.46 7.83 9.92
C ASN A 186 -16.61 6.57 9.67
N ALA A 187 -15.80 6.56 8.63
CA ALA A 187 -15.00 5.41 8.22
C ALA A 187 -14.03 4.94 9.33
N TRP A 188 -13.49 5.85 10.13
CA TRP A 188 -12.62 5.50 11.26
C TRP A 188 -13.36 4.80 12.41
N ASP A 189 -14.66 5.09 12.59
CA ASP A 189 -15.47 4.38 13.59
C ASP A 189 -15.72 2.93 13.14
N VAL A 190 -16.02 2.72 11.85
CA VAL A 190 -16.14 1.40 11.23
C VAL A 190 -14.83 0.62 11.38
N LEU A 191 -13.71 1.18 10.94
CA LEU A 191 -12.38 0.57 11.05
C LEU A 191 -12.02 0.14 12.47
N ARG A 192 -12.36 0.95 13.49
CA ARG A 192 -12.03 0.62 14.88
C ARG A 192 -12.75 -0.64 15.36
N ASP A 193 -13.99 -0.82 14.96
CA ASP A 193 -14.78 -1.99 15.33
C ASP A 193 -14.21 -3.25 14.66
N GLU A 194 -13.85 -3.14 13.38
CA GLU A 194 -13.27 -4.23 12.61
C GLU A 194 -11.87 -4.61 13.11
N PHE A 195 -11.00 -3.65 13.40
CA PHE A 195 -9.70 -3.92 14.03
C PHE A 195 -9.86 -4.62 15.38
N ALA A 196 -10.85 -4.20 16.18
CA ALA A 196 -11.09 -4.82 17.47
C ALA A 196 -11.53 -6.28 17.32
N MET A 197 -12.37 -6.56 16.33
CA MET A 197 -12.86 -7.90 16.00
C MET A 197 -11.72 -8.83 15.59
N VAL A 198 -10.93 -8.45 14.58
CA VAL A 198 -9.78 -9.26 14.11
C VAL A 198 -8.80 -9.49 15.24
N ARG A 199 -8.43 -8.44 15.98
CA ARG A 199 -7.48 -8.51 17.09
C ARG A 199 -7.91 -9.49 18.18
N LYS A 200 -9.21 -9.53 18.53
CA LYS A 200 -9.74 -10.48 19.52
C LYS A 200 -9.51 -11.94 19.09
N THR A 201 -9.61 -12.21 17.79
CA THR A 201 -9.50 -13.55 17.23
C THR A 201 -8.05 -13.98 17.04
N ILE A 202 -7.21 -13.11 16.44
CA ILE A 202 -5.82 -13.46 16.12
C ILE A 202 -4.88 -13.49 17.34
N LYS A 203 -5.27 -12.97 18.49
CA LYS A 203 -4.42 -13.07 19.69
C LYS A 203 -4.34 -14.49 20.28
N GLU A 204 -5.24 -15.38 19.89
CA GLU A 204 -5.20 -16.79 20.32
C GLU A 204 -4.12 -17.55 19.53
N PRO A 205 -3.25 -18.34 20.20
CA PRO A 205 -2.11 -18.99 19.57
C PRO A 205 -2.47 -19.85 18.36
N GLU A 206 -3.57 -20.60 18.44
CA GLU A 206 -4.04 -21.48 17.38
C GLU A 206 -4.42 -20.73 16.08
N VAL A 207 -4.84 -19.47 16.21
CA VAL A 207 -5.22 -18.62 15.09
C VAL A 207 -4.04 -17.82 14.59
N PHE A 208 -3.21 -17.30 15.52
CA PHE A 208 -2.13 -16.35 15.25
C PHE A 208 -1.14 -16.86 14.19
N ALA A 209 -0.59 -18.06 14.41
CA ALA A 209 0.43 -18.61 13.51
C ALA A 209 -0.11 -18.84 12.09
N GLU A 210 -1.32 -19.39 11.97
CA GLU A 210 -1.93 -19.65 10.66
C GLU A 210 -2.39 -18.38 9.96
N TYR A 211 -2.87 -17.37 10.71
CA TYR A 211 -3.17 -16.05 10.19
C TYR A 211 -1.96 -15.42 9.49
N PHE A 212 -0.82 -15.34 10.19
CA PHE A 212 0.39 -14.77 9.61
C PHE A 212 0.97 -15.61 8.47
N ARG A 213 0.90 -16.95 8.57
CA ARG A 213 1.32 -17.82 7.48
C ARG A 213 0.53 -17.55 6.20
N ARG A 214 -0.79 -17.45 6.30
CA ARG A 214 -1.66 -17.11 5.14
C ARG A 214 -1.40 -15.71 4.63
N ALA A 215 -1.28 -14.73 5.52
CA ALA A 215 -0.99 -13.35 5.15
C ALA A 215 0.33 -13.23 4.39
N PHE A 216 1.42 -13.81 4.89
CA PHE A 216 2.71 -13.79 4.20
C PHE A 216 2.65 -14.51 2.86
N MET A 217 1.94 -15.63 2.78
CA MET A 217 1.71 -16.35 1.53
C MET A 217 0.95 -15.51 0.52
N GLU A 218 -0.09 -14.79 0.94
CA GLU A 218 -0.89 -13.92 0.08
C GLU A 218 -0.04 -12.78 -0.50
N HIS A 219 0.79 -12.14 0.33
CA HIS A 219 1.70 -11.08 -0.10
C HIS A 219 2.84 -11.59 -1.00
N ALA A 220 3.43 -12.75 -0.70
CA ALA A 220 4.44 -13.37 -1.56
C ALA A 220 3.87 -13.69 -2.96
N ARG A 221 2.64 -14.22 -3.00
CA ARG A 221 1.91 -14.48 -4.25
C ARG A 221 1.52 -13.23 -5.01
N ASP A 222 1.47 -12.09 -4.33
CA ASP A 222 1.22 -10.78 -4.93
C ASP A 222 2.45 -10.14 -5.60
N GLY A 223 3.55 -10.89 -5.72
CA GLY A 223 4.79 -10.41 -6.36
C GLY A 223 5.65 -9.52 -5.47
N LEU A 224 5.49 -9.60 -4.14
CA LEU A 224 6.33 -8.90 -3.18
C LEU A 224 7.54 -9.75 -2.80
N GLN A 225 8.73 -9.14 -2.87
CA GLN A 225 9.98 -9.73 -2.37
C GLN A 225 10.28 -9.33 -0.91
N ARG A 226 9.70 -8.20 -0.45
CA ARG A 226 9.80 -7.78 0.96
C ARG A 226 8.48 -7.22 1.48
N LEU A 227 8.13 -7.61 2.70
CA LEU A 227 6.98 -7.09 3.43
C LEU A 227 7.46 -6.48 4.75
N GLU A 228 7.09 -5.23 5.01
CA GLU A 228 7.31 -4.56 6.29
C GLU A 228 5.98 -4.42 7.03
N VAL A 229 5.87 -5.06 8.19
CA VAL A 229 4.62 -5.15 8.95
C VAL A 229 4.71 -4.33 10.23
N ARG A 230 3.72 -3.52 10.48
CA ARG A 230 3.50 -2.84 11.76
C ARG A 230 2.82 -3.80 12.73
N VAL A 231 3.53 -4.14 13.80
CA VAL A 231 3.08 -5.06 14.85
C VAL A 231 2.87 -4.29 16.15
N SER A 232 1.70 -4.44 16.76
CA SER A 232 1.41 -3.75 18.03
C SER A 232 2.41 -4.15 19.13
N SER A 233 2.82 -3.19 19.95
CA SER A 233 3.69 -3.45 21.12
C SER A 233 3.13 -4.53 22.04
N SER A 234 1.82 -4.67 22.13
CA SER A 234 1.13 -5.70 22.91
C SER A 234 1.20 -7.10 22.29
N GLU A 235 1.59 -7.21 21.01
CA GLU A 235 1.74 -8.49 20.29
C GLU A 235 3.19 -8.97 20.26
N VAL A 236 4.13 -8.16 20.75
CA VAL A 236 5.56 -8.47 20.73
C VAL A 236 5.97 -9.18 22.03
N THR A 237 5.42 -10.39 22.24
CA THR A 237 5.88 -11.31 23.28
C THR A 237 6.82 -12.36 22.67
N GLU A 238 7.69 -12.98 23.46
CA GLU A 238 8.62 -14.01 22.97
C GLU A 238 7.89 -15.15 22.25
N GLU A 239 6.78 -15.62 22.83
CA GLU A 239 5.94 -16.67 22.26
C GLU A 239 5.37 -16.27 20.87
N LYS A 240 4.76 -15.08 20.78
CA LYS A 240 4.16 -14.58 19.53
C LYS A 240 5.20 -14.27 18.46
N LEU A 241 6.34 -13.72 18.84
CA LEU A 241 7.45 -13.52 17.91
C LEU A 241 7.96 -14.85 17.36
N GLN A 242 8.08 -15.87 18.19
CA GLN A 242 8.46 -17.20 17.71
C GLN A 242 7.43 -17.74 16.70
N MET A 243 6.13 -17.61 16.99
CA MET A 243 5.06 -18.01 16.05
C MET A 243 5.11 -17.24 14.73
N LEU A 244 5.35 -15.92 14.79
CA LEU A 244 5.51 -15.07 13.61
C LEU A 244 6.70 -15.52 12.75
N LEU A 245 7.83 -15.83 13.40
CA LEU A 245 9.02 -16.32 12.73
C LEU A 245 8.82 -17.70 12.10
N ASP A 246 8.10 -18.58 12.76
CA ASP A 246 7.83 -19.92 12.23
C ASP A 246 6.86 -19.85 11.04
N ALA A 247 5.87 -18.95 11.08
CA ALA A 247 5.00 -18.63 9.95
C ALA A 247 5.82 -18.10 8.76
N TYR A 248 6.70 -17.12 9.01
CA TYR A 248 7.60 -16.58 7.99
C TYR A 248 8.53 -17.63 7.39
N ARG A 249 9.21 -18.43 8.23
CA ARG A 249 10.10 -19.50 7.76
C ARG A 249 9.37 -20.55 6.93
N SER A 250 8.12 -20.84 7.27
CA SER A 250 7.27 -21.74 6.49
C SER A 250 7.02 -21.22 5.08
N VAL A 251 6.68 -19.92 4.95
CA VAL A 251 6.46 -19.28 3.64
C VAL A 251 7.76 -19.18 2.84
N LYS A 252 8.88 -18.85 3.49
CA LYS A 252 10.19 -18.76 2.83
C LYS A 252 10.66 -20.08 2.20
N LYS A 253 10.17 -21.23 2.66
CA LYS A 253 10.47 -22.54 2.01
C LYS A 253 9.80 -22.65 0.64
N GLU A 254 8.62 -22.06 0.47
CA GLU A 254 7.86 -22.06 -0.79
C GLU A 254 8.25 -20.88 -1.68
N TYR A 255 8.55 -19.73 -1.05
CA TYR A 255 8.97 -18.47 -1.70
C TYR A 255 10.34 -18.03 -1.15
N PRO A 256 11.46 -18.60 -1.64
CA PRO A 256 12.81 -18.35 -1.07
C PRO A 256 13.23 -16.88 -1.09
N ASP A 257 12.75 -16.12 -2.06
CA ASP A 257 13.07 -14.70 -2.25
C ASP A 257 12.23 -13.76 -1.38
N PHE A 258 11.16 -14.29 -0.77
CA PHE A 258 10.32 -13.50 0.12
C PHE A 258 11.04 -13.21 1.45
N THR A 259 11.07 -11.94 1.83
CA THR A 259 11.63 -11.46 3.10
C THR A 259 10.60 -10.67 3.89
N MET A 260 10.75 -10.66 5.22
CA MET A 260 9.87 -9.92 6.13
C MET A 260 10.71 -9.08 7.09
N LYS A 261 10.27 -7.86 7.34
CA LYS A 261 10.74 -6.99 8.44
C LYS A 261 9.54 -6.56 9.27
N PHE A 262 9.78 -6.10 10.49
CA PHE A 262 8.69 -5.56 11.29
C PHE A 262 9.06 -4.27 12.01
N ILE A 263 8.04 -3.44 12.22
CA ILE A 263 8.07 -2.18 12.94
C ILE A 263 7.16 -2.37 14.15
N VAL A 264 7.62 -2.04 15.35
CA VAL A 264 6.74 -2.07 16.52
C VAL A 264 5.98 -0.75 16.62
N ASN A 265 4.69 -0.82 16.86
CA ASN A 265 3.87 0.38 16.93
C ASN A 265 3.05 0.48 18.22
N GLU A 266 2.69 1.72 18.56
CA GLU A 266 1.69 2.06 19.58
C GLU A 266 0.67 3.04 18.98
N THR A 267 -0.55 3.05 19.51
CA THR A 267 -1.58 3.97 19.03
C THR A 267 -1.46 5.34 19.70
N LYS A 268 -1.73 6.42 18.96
CA LYS A 268 -1.75 7.81 19.49
C LYS A 268 -2.98 8.12 20.38
N ARG A 269 -3.75 7.11 20.79
CA ARG A 269 -5.02 7.29 21.52
C ARG A 269 -4.86 7.97 22.88
N ASN A 270 -5.65 9.01 23.12
CA ASN A 270 -5.62 9.77 24.36
C ASN A 270 -6.10 8.95 25.59
N SER A 271 -7.00 7.99 25.38
CA SER A 271 -7.58 7.15 26.44
C SER A 271 -6.60 6.16 27.11
N ASN A 272 -5.37 6.01 26.59
CA ASN A 272 -4.45 4.93 26.95
C ASN A 272 -3.14 5.41 27.59
N ASN A 273 -3.04 6.66 28.02
CA ASN A 273 -1.79 7.24 28.53
C ASN A 273 -0.59 6.95 27.61
N THR A 274 -0.80 7.07 26.28
CA THR A 274 0.17 6.60 25.29
C THR A 274 1.51 7.31 25.40
N VAL A 275 1.52 8.61 25.74
CA VAL A 275 2.77 9.36 25.95
C VAL A 275 3.61 8.71 27.05
N GLU A 276 2.99 8.24 28.14
CA GLU A 276 3.66 7.56 29.26
C GLU A 276 4.19 6.17 28.88
N LYS A 277 3.69 5.57 27.82
CA LYS A 277 4.14 4.26 27.31
C LYS A 277 5.37 4.34 26.40
N ILE A 278 5.70 5.52 25.87
CA ILE A 278 6.80 5.69 24.92
C ILE A 278 8.15 5.21 25.46
N PRO A 279 8.53 5.49 26.72
CA PRO A 279 9.77 4.94 27.27
C PRO A 279 9.82 3.40 27.19
N GLY A 280 8.73 2.73 27.54
CA GLY A 280 8.62 1.26 27.44
C GLY A 280 8.66 0.75 26.00
N LEU A 281 8.06 1.47 25.06
CA LEU A 281 8.13 1.17 23.63
C LEU A 281 9.57 1.26 23.11
N ILE A 282 10.30 2.31 23.50
CA ILE A 282 11.71 2.50 23.13
C ILE A 282 12.59 1.41 23.73
N ASP A 283 12.35 1.02 25.00
CA ASP A 283 13.09 -0.08 25.65
C ASP A 283 12.81 -1.42 24.95
N THR A 284 11.56 -1.66 24.58
CA THR A 284 11.17 -2.83 23.75
C THR A 284 11.89 -2.81 22.40
N ALA A 285 11.92 -1.67 21.71
CA ALA A 285 12.62 -1.51 20.46
C ALA A 285 14.13 -1.78 20.58
N GLY A 286 14.77 -1.29 21.66
CA GLY A 286 16.18 -1.55 21.95
C GLY A 286 16.47 -3.05 22.16
N LYS A 287 15.57 -3.77 22.84
CA LYS A 287 15.66 -5.21 23.01
C LYS A 287 15.48 -5.94 21.68
N LEU A 288 14.47 -5.57 20.90
CA LEU A 288 14.21 -6.17 19.60
C LEU A 288 15.36 -5.96 18.60
N ALA A 289 15.95 -4.76 18.58
CA ALA A 289 17.11 -4.47 17.75
C ALA A 289 18.33 -5.34 18.07
N LYS A 290 18.47 -5.75 19.35
CA LYS A 290 19.53 -6.66 19.80
C LYS A 290 19.21 -8.12 19.48
N ASP A 291 17.98 -8.54 19.78
CA ASP A 291 17.59 -9.96 19.73
C ASP A 291 17.19 -10.40 18.31
N TYR A 292 16.72 -9.45 17.47
CA TYR A 292 16.23 -9.69 16.09
C TYR A 292 16.77 -8.64 15.10
N PRO A 293 18.10 -8.43 15.00
CA PRO A 293 18.69 -7.35 14.19
C PRO A 293 18.34 -7.43 12.70
N ASP A 294 18.13 -8.64 12.19
CA ASP A 294 17.82 -8.87 10.77
C ASP A 294 16.32 -8.69 10.44
N LEU A 295 15.47 -8.49 11.45
CA LEU A 295 14.01 -8.47 11.26
C LEU A 295 13.37 -7.19 11.77
N PHE A 296 13.79 -6.71 12.93
CA PHE A 296 13.28 -5.49 13.53
C PHE A 296 13.94 -4.26 12.92
N ILE A 297 13.14 -3.25 12.52
CA ILE A 297 13.67 -2.06 11.86
C ILE A 297 13.34 -0.75 12.56
N GLY A 298 12.32 -0.67 13.42
CA GLY A 298 12.01 0.59 14.10
C GLY A 298 10.64 0.68 14.74
N ILE A 299 10.24 1.93 15.02
CA ILE A 299 9.05 2.30 15.79
C ILE A 299 8.11 3.13 14.92
N ASP A 300 6.78 2.96 15.13
CA ASP A 300 5.74 3.83 14.60
C ASP A 300 4.72 4.24 15.66
N LEU A 301 4.01 5.34 15.41
CA LEU A 301 2.85 5.81 16.16
C LEU A 301 1.67 5.92 15.21
N VAL A 302 0.68 5.05 15.38
CA VAL A 302 -0.44 4.85 14.46
C VAL A 302 -1.76 5.38 15.01
N GLY A 303 -2.80 5.46 14.17
CA GLY A 303 -4.16 5.81 14.51
C GLY A 303 -4.63 7.12 13.91
N GLU A 304 -5.91 7.44 14.09
CA GLU A 304 -6.60 8.58 13.49
C GLU A 304 -6.01 9.92 13.91
N GLU A 305 -5.36 10.62 12.99
CA GLU A 305 -4.65 11.86 13.30
C GLU A 305 -5.56 13.00 13.78
N ASP A 306 -6.78 13.05 13.30
CA ASP A 306 -7.68 14.17 13.54
C ASP A 306 -8.36 14.16 14.91
N ARG A 307 -8.36 13.02 15.60
CA ARG A 307 -9.00 12.85 16.92
C ARG A 307 -8.06 12.38 18.03
N GLU A 308 -6.82 12.05 17.67
CA GLU A 308 -5.85 11.49 18.61
C GLU A 308 -4.76 12.49 18.99
N ILE A 309 -3.77 12.06 19.78
CA ILE A 309 -2.70 12.93 20.31
C ILE A 309 -1.75 13.32 19.17
N PRO A 310 -1.49 14.62 18.93
CA PRO A 310 -0.53 15.06 17.93
C PRO A 310 0.91 14.60 18.23
N LEU A 311 1.71 14.34 17.18
CA LEU A 311 3.10 13.85 17.31
C LEU A 311 3.99 14.73 18.18
N LYS A 312 3.82 16.05 18.18
CA LYS A 312 4.58 16.99 19.03
C LYS A 312 4.52 16.65 20.51
N ASN A 313 3.43 16.03 20.98
CA ASN A 313 3.27 15.66 22.38
C ASN A 313 4.19 14.49 22.79
N PHE A 314 4.66 13.70 21.83
CA PHE A 314 5.58 12.59 22.04
C PHE A 314 7.05 13.00 21.91
N ALA A 315 7.34 14.17 21.34
CA ALA A 315 8.68 14.63 21.04
C ALA A 315 9.60 14.65 22.28
N GLY A 316 9.07 15.04 23.45
CA GLY A 316 9.82 15.07 24.70
C GLY A 316 10.44 13.73 25.08
N GLU A 317 9.69 12.63 24.95
CA GLU A 317 10.15 11.28 25.28
C GLU A 317 11.19 10.76 24.28
N PHE A 318 11.00 11.00 22.97
CA PHE A 318 12.00 10.63 21.96
C PHE A 318 13.31 11.42 22.13
N ILE A 319 13.23 12.73 22.39
CA ILE A 319 14.42 13.57 22.64
C ILE A 319 15.15 13.11 23.90
N LYS A 320 14.44 12.81 24.99
CA LYS A 320 14.99 12.27 26.22
C LYS A 320 15.74 10.96 25.98
N ALA A 321 15.09 10.00 25.31
CA ALA A 321 15.70 8.72 24.97
C ALA A 321 16.97 8.87 24.13
N LYS A 322 16.98 9.79 23.16
CA LYS A 322 18.16 10.09 22.35
C LYS A 322 19.29 10.69 23.17
N LYS A 323 19.00 11.59 24.14
CA LYS A 323 19.99 12.13 25.10
C LYS A 323 20.56 11.04 26.00
N GLU A 324 19.78 10.01 26.32
CA GLU A 324 20.22 8.83 27.07
C GLU A 324 21.03 7.82 26.21
N GLY A 325 21.30 8.13 24.94
CA GLY A 325 22.10 7.30 24.03
C GLY A 325 21.33 6.13 23.42
N LYS A 326 20.00 6.09 23.56
CA LYS A 326 19.17 5.05 22.92
C LYS A 326 19.10 5.29 21.41
N THR A 327 19.23 4.21 20.63
CA THR A 327 19.17 4.24 19.17
C THR A 327 17.90 3.53 18.69
N PHE A 328 17.16 4.17 17.80
CA PHE A 328 15.98 3.64 17.15
C PHE A 328 15.70 4.40 15.85
N ASN A 329 15.04 3.74 14.90
CA ASN A 329 14.51 4.39 13.71
C ASN A 329 13.02 4.66 13.90
N LEU A 330 12.54 5.73 13.29
CA LEU A 330 11.12 6.12 13.28
C LEU A 330 10.57 6.01 11.86
N TYR A 331 9.39 5.40 11.75
CA TYR A 331 8.60 5.24 10.52
C TYR A 331 7.19 5.72 10.83
N LEU A 332 7.01 7.04 10.96
CA LEU A 332 5.84 7.64 11.60
C LEU A 332 4.68 7.88 10.62
N HIS A 333 3.46 7.54 11.03
CA HIS A 333 2.26 8.06 10.40
C HIS A 333 2.18 9.56 10.61
N ALA A 334 2.10 10.32 9.50
CA ALA A 334 1.94 11.76 9.55
C ALA A 334 1.32 12.30 8.26
N GLY A 335 0.42 13.25 8.40
CA GLY A 335 -0.23 13.94 7.28
C GLY A 335 -1.41 13.18 6.69
N GLU A 336 -1.94 12.19 7.38
CA GLU A 336 -3.19 11.51 7.02
C GLU A 336 -4.38 12.33 7.51
N SER A 337 -4.54 13.52 6.95
CA SER A 337 -5.53 14.49 7.37
C SER A 337 -5.82 15.52 6.29
N GLN A 338 -7.07 15.99 6.26
CA GLN A 338 -7.47 17.18 5.50
C GLN A 338 -7.54 18.44 6.37
N ARG A 339 -7.37 18.34 7.70
CA ARG A 339 -7.48 19.50 8.57
C ARG A 339 -6.33 20.47 8.37
N PRO A 340 -6.60 21.77 8.22
CA PRO A 340 -5.57 22.79 8.01
C PRO A 340 -4.55 22.88 9.15
N GLU A 341 -4.98 22.58 10.37
CA GLU A 341 -4.18 22.63 11.59
C GLU A 341 -3.31 21.38 11.83
N ASN A 342 -3.45 20.34 10.99
CA ASN A 342 -2.61 19.17 11.12
C ASN A 342 -1.21 19.45 10.57
N ASP A 343 -0.25 19.54 11.48
CA ASP A 343 1.17 19.85 11.24
C ASP A 343 2.11 18.67 11.54
N MET A 344 1.57 17.45 11.73
CA MET A 344 2.33 16.27 12.15
C MET A 344 3.44 15.86 11.17
N MET A 345 3.35 16.19 9.89
CA MET A 345 4.44 15.96 8.95
C MET A 345 5.70 16.74 9.30
N ILE A 346 5.56 17.96 9.84
CA ILE A 346 6.67 18.75 10.31
C ILE A 346 7.32 18.07 11.52
N ASP A 347 6.50 17.57 12.45
CA ASP A 347 6.98 16.85 13.62
C ASP A 347 7.71 15.56 13.23
N ALA A 348 7.15 14.77 12.31
CA ALA A 348 7.78 13.53 11.82
C ALA A 348 9.16 13.82 11.20
N TYR A 349 9.26 14.85 10.38
CA TYR A 349 10.54 15.29 9.81
C TYR A 349 11.55 15.70 10.88
N ILE A 350 11.15 16.56 11.84
CA ILE A 350 12.04 17.06 12.91
C ILE A 350 12.49 15.92 13.84
N LEU A 351 11.63 14.95 14.11
CA LEU A 351 11.95 13.76 14.89
C LEU A 351 12.91 12.81 14.16
N GLY A 352 13.14 13.02 12.88
CA GLY A 352 14.07 12.24 12.05
C GLY A 352 13.49 10.94 11.55
N ALA A 353 12.20 10.94 11.19
CA ALA A 353 11.55 9.81 10.55
C ALA A 353 12.32 9.39 9.29
N LYS A 354 12.53 8.10 9.12
CA LYS A 354 13.20 7.52 7.94
C LYS A 354 12.28 7.49 6.72
N ARG A 355 11.00 7.31 6.95
CA ARG A 355 9.89 7.43 5.99
C ARG A 355 8.70 7.98 6.75
N ILE A 356 7.73 8.49 6.01
CA ILE A 356 6.49 9.06 6.55
C ILE A 356 5.32 8.26 5.99
N GLY A 357 4.52 7.67 6.89
CA GLY A 357 3.27 6.99 6.55
C GLY A 357 2.25 7.99 6.00
N HIS A 358 1.61 7.66 4.89
CA HIS A 358 0.67 8.44 4.09
C HIS A 358 1.24 9.73 3.50
N GLY A 359 1.54 10.75 4.31
CA GLY A 359 2.03 12.03 3.82
C GLY A 359 1.03 12.78 2.93
N PHE A 360 -0.27 12.47 3.06
CA PHE A 360 -1.32 12.97 2.17
C PHE A 360 -1.35 14.50 2.09
N ASN A 361 -1.18 15.21 3.21
CA ASN A 361 -1.27 16.66 3.28
C ASN A 361 0.05 17.42 3.01
N LEU A 362 1.11 16.75 2.49
CA LEU A 362 2.39 17.40 2.16
C LEU A 362 2.24 18.61 1.23
N PHE A 363 1.23 18.62 0.36
CA PHE A 363 0.98 19.74 -0.56
C PHE A 363 0.82 21.10 0.13
N ARG A 364 0.56 21.10 1.44
CA ARG A 364 0.45 22.32 2.26
C ARG A 364 1.80 22.88 2.68
N TYR A 365 2.88 22.10 2.54
CA TYR A 365 4.19 22.41 3.08
C TYR A 365 5.29 22.37 2.01
N PRO A 366 5.34 23.34 1.04
CA PRO A 366 6.29 23.30 -0.08
C PRO A 366 7.77 23.26 0.36
N GLU A 367 8.12 23.91 1.48
CA GLU A 367 9.47 23.88 1.99
C GLU A 367 9.82 22.53 2.63
N LEU A 368 8.86 21.87 3.25
CA LEU A 368 9.03 20.50 3.76
C LEU A 368 9.19 19.51 2.59
N GLU A 369 8.43 19.67 1.51
CA GLU A 369 8.58 18.86 0.30
C GLU A 369 10.02 18.88 -0.23
N LYS A 370 10.64 20.06 -0.35
CA LYS A 370 12.05 20.18 -0.72
C LYS A 370 12.97 19.43 0.23
N LYS A 371 12.71 19.54 1.54
CA LYS A 371 13.49 18.86 2.57
C LYS A 371 13.36 17.35 2.51
N LEU A 372 12.20 16.81 2.19
CA LEU A 372 12.01 15.36 2.02
C LEU A 372 12.81 14.85 0.83
N ILE A 373 12.82 15.58 -0.29
CA ILE A 373 13.64 15.26 -1.47
C ILE A 373 15.13 15.30 -1.12
N GLU A 374 15.62 16.41 -0.55
CA GLU A 374 17.02 16.62 -0.18
C GLU A 374 17.56 15.59 0.83
N ASN A 375 16.72 15.14 1.75
CA ASN A 375 17.08 14.20 2.80
C ASN A 375 16.68 12.75 2.50
N HIS A 376 16.22 12.48 1.28
CA HIS A 376 15.83 11.13 0.83
C HIS A 376 14.83 10.46 1.79
N ILE A 377 13.72 11.15 2.10
CA ILE A 377 12.64 10.63 2.95
C ILE A 377 11.43 10.32 2.07
N ALA A 378 11.06 9.04 1.98
CA ALA A 378 9.93 8.61 1.17
C ALA A 378 8.59 8.74 1.90
N LEU A 379 7.53 8.94 1.12
CA LEU A 379 6.14 8.81 1.56
C LEU A 379 5.62 7.39 1.26
N GLU A 380 4.97 6.79 2.24
CA GLU A 380 4.29 5.50 2.12
C GLU A 380 2.82 5.76 1.78
N VAL A 381 2.50 5.81 0.49
CA VAL A 381 1.19 6.25 -0.01
C VAL A 381 0.25 5.06 -0.16
N CYS A 382 -0.96 5.20 0.39
CA CYS A 382 -2.01 4.18 0.40
C CYS A 382 -3.27 4.74 -0.28
N PRO A 383 -3.36 4.69 -1.62
CA PRO A 383 -4.41 5.42 -2.37
C PRO A 383 -5.82 4.98 -2.02
N ILE A 384 -6.06 3.67 -1.91
CA ILE A 384 -7.39 3.11 -1.61
C ILE A 384 -7.81 3.49 -0.20
N SER A 385 -6.90 3.37 0.79
CA SER A 385 -7.13 3.83 2.15
C SER A 385 -7.51 5.31 2.17
N ASN A 386 -6.73 6.17 1.51
CA ASN A 386 -6.99 7.60 1.50
C ASN A 386 -8.34 7.96 0.85
N GLN A 387 -8.83 7.17 -0.11
CA GLN A 387 -10.15 7.36 -0.67
C GLN A 387 -11.25 6.87 0.29
N LEU A 388 -11.14 5.66 0.81
CA LEU A 388 -12.19 5.05 1.64
C LEU A 388 -12.31 5.73 3.01
N LEU A 389 -11.22 6.30 3.52
CA LEU A 389 -11.23 7.15 4.72
C LEU A 389 -11.70 8.58 4.47
N GLY A 390 -12.01 8.93 3.21
CA GLY A 390 -12.62 10.20 2.85
C GLY A 390 -11.64 11.37 2.69
N TYR A 391 -10.33 11.13 2.61
CA TYR A 391 -9.35 12.19 2.37
C TYR A 391 -9.34 12.66 0.92
N VAL A 392 -9.72 11.81 -0.03
CA VAL A 392 -9.92 12.17 -1.44
C VAL A 392 -11.11 11.39 -2.00
N SER A 393 -12.04 12.07 -2.66
CA SER A 393 -13.20 11.41 -3.27
C SER A 393 -12.91 10.87 -4.67
N ASP A 394 -12.12 11.60 -5.44
CA ASP A 394 -11.66 11.22 -6.78
C ASP A 394 -10.16 10.96 -6.76
N LEU A 395 -9.75 9.72 -6.98
CA LEU A 395 -8.32 9.36 -6.95
C LEU A 395 -7.48 10.09 -8.00
N ARG A 396 -8.10 10.66 -9.04
CA ARG A 396 -7.40 11.52 -10.01
C ARG A 396 -6.87 12.81 -9.37
N ASP A 397 -7.49 13.25 -8.28
CA ASP A 397 -7.10 14.45 -7.51
C ASP A 397 -6.13 14.13 -6.38
N HIS A 398 -5.74 12.86 -6.21
CA HIS A 398 -4.77 12.46 -5.19
C HIS A 398 -3.42 13.14 -5.41
N HIS A 399 -2.89 13.76 -4.37
CA HIS A 399 -1.69 14.61 -4.47
C HIS A 399 -0.40 13.83 -4.82
N ALA A 400 -0.34 12.54 -4.52
CA ALA A 400 0.85 11.71 -4.75
C ALA A 400 1.31 11.68 -6.22
N LYS A 401 0.39 11.76 -7.18
CA LYS A 401 0.77 11.89 -8.60
C LYS A 401 1.64 13.12 -8.88
N ASN A 402 1.40 14.21 -8.13
CA ASN A 402 2.18 15.44 -8.27
C ASN A 402 3.49 15.37 -7.49
N TYR A 403 3.51 14.64 -6.36
CA TYR A 403 4.74 14.37 -5.61
C TYR A 403 5.74 13.59 -6.46
N LEU A 404 5.29 12.51 -7.11
CA LEU A 404 6.12 11.74 -8.06
C LEU A 404 6.73 12.65 -9.14
N LYS A 405 5.91 13.51 -9.78
CA LYS A 405 6.37 14.43 -10.84
C LYS A 405 7.39 15.45 -10.35
N ARG A 406 7.37 15.81 -9.08
CA ARG A 406 8.32 16.75 -8.47
C ARG A 406 9.53 16.07 -7.84
N GLY A 407 9.64 14.75 -7.94
CA GLY A 407 10.79 14.00 -7.44
C GLY A 407 10.73 13.67 -5.93
N VAL A 408 9.57 13.81 -5.28
CA VAL A 408 9.37 13.27 -3.94
C VAL A 408 9.38 11.75 -4.04
N PRO A 409 10.22 11.05 -3.27
CA PRO A 409 10.18 9.59 -3.26
C PRO A 409 8.82 9.10 -2.73
N VAL A 410 8.12 8.33 -3.55
CA VAL A 410 6.83 7.72 -3.21
C VAL A 410 6.96 6.21 -3.32
N VAL A 411 6.37 5.50 -2.37
CA VAL A 411 6.13 4.06 -2.43
C VAL A 411 4.64 3.80 -2.28
N LEU A 412 4.12 2.80 -2.99
CA LEU A 412 2.72 2.38 -2.85
C LEU A 412 2.62 1.22 -1.86
N ALA A 413 1.59 1.24 -1.04
CA ALA A 413 1.31 0.19 -0.07
C ALA A 413 -0.20 0.03 0.16
N PRO A 414 -0.66 -1.15 0.62
CA PRO A 414 -2.07 -1.46 0.74
C PRO A 414 -2.71 -1.02 2.06
N ASP A 415 -1.90 -0.62 3.06
CA ASP A 415 -2.36 -0.29 4.42
C ASP A 415 -3.09 -1.47 5.10
N ASP A 416 -4.40 -1.54 4.93
CA ASP A 416 -5.32 -2.47 5.60
C ASP A 416 -6.15 -3.30 4.59
N PRO A 417 -5.57 -4.25 3.86
CA PRO A 417 -6.27 -5.04 2.84
C PRO A 417 -7.56 -5.69 3.32
N PHE A 418 -7.59 -6.16 4.58
CA PHE A 418 -8.79 -6.75 5.18
C PHE A 418 -9.99 -5.80 5.08
N MET A 419 -9.80 -4.55 5.51
CA MET A 419 -10.87 -3.55 5.67
C MET A 419 -11.41 -3.06 4.32
N PHE A 420 -10.57 -3.10 3.29
CA PHE A 420 -10.86 -2.55 1.97
C PHE A 420 -11.29 -3.60 0.93
N SER A 421 -11.58 -4.82 1.37
CA SER A 421 -11.91 -5.95 0.48
C SER A 421 -10.82 -6.26 -0.56
N THR A 422 -9.58 -5.90 -0.27
CA THR A 422 -8.42 -6.10 -1.14
C THR A 422 -7.51 -7.21 -0.63
N ARG A 423 -6.42 -7.47 -1.33
CA ARG A 423 -5.36 -8.40 -0.93
C ARG A 423 -4.04 -7.96 -1.53
N GLY A 424 -2.98 -7.99 -0.73
CA GLY A 424 -1.66 -7.52 -1.14
C GLY A 424 -1.68 -6.08 -1.65
N SER A 425 -0.72 -5.73 -2.49
CA SER A 425 -0.51 -4.36 -3.00
C SER A 425 -1.04 -4.13 -4.42
N THR A 426 -1.40 -5.19 -5.15
CA THR A 426 -1.80 -5.08 -6.58
C THR A 426 -2.96 -4.10 -6.79
N TYR A 427 -3.92 -4.03 -5.87
CA TYR A 427 -5.08 -3.15 -6.01
C TYR A 427 -4.71 -1.67 -5.90
N ASP A 428 -3.76 -1.30 -5.04
CA ASP A 428 -3.27 0.08 -4.95
C ASP A 428 -2.49 0.49 -6.20
N PHE A 429 -1.68 -0.42 -6.75
CA PHE A 429 -1.06 -0.21 -8.06
C PHE A 429 -2.11 -0.08 -9.17
N TYR A 430 -3.15 -0.90 -9.15
CA TYR A 430 -4.25 -0.85 -10.11
C TYR A 430 -5.00 0.49 -10.07
N ALA A 431 -5.37 0.93 -8.88
CA ALA A 431 -6.04 2.21 -8.66
C ALA A 431 -5.14 3.39 -9.10
N ALA A 432 -3.86 3.38 -8.71
CA ALA A 432 -2.90 4.42 -9.07
C ALA A 432 -2.63 4.48 -10.58
N VAL A 433 -2.43 3.34 -11.25
CA VAL A 433 -2.22 3.26 -12.71
C VAL A 433 -3.36 3.93 -13.46
N LEU A 434 -4.59 3.64 -13.09
CA LEU A 434 -5.77 4.16 -13.78
C LEU A 434 -6.11 5.60 -13.40
N ALA A 435 -5.92 5.96 -12.12
CA ALA A 435 -6.26 7.29 -11.64
C ALA A 435 -5.19 8.33 -11.98
N TRP A 436 -3.93 7.95 -11.96
CA TRP A 436 -2.80 8.86 -12.17
C TRP A 436 -2.19 8.74 -13.56
N ASP A 437 -2.73 7.85 -14.38
CA ASP A 437 -2.28 7.57 -15.75
C ASP A 437 -0.79 7.21 -15.80
N LEU A 438 -0.38 6.26 -14.94
CA LEU A 438 1.00 5.81 -14.86
C LEU A 438 1.35 4.87 -16.01
N GLY A 439 2.55 5.05 -16.58
CA GLY A 439 3.19 4.11 -17.50
C GLY A 439 4.16 3.19 -16.79
N LEU A 440 4.80 2.32 -17.55
CA LEU A 440 5.76 1.33 -17.03
C LEU A 440 6.99 1.98 -16.38
N SER A 441 7.41 3.15 -16.85
CA SER A 441 8.52 3.91 -16.29
C SER A 441 8.24 4.35 -14.85
N GLU A 442 7.04 4.89 -14.59
CA GLU A 442 6.62 5.26 -13.25
C GLU A 442 6.44 4.04 -12.34
N LEU A 443 5.87 2.95 -12.86
CA LEU A 443 5.73 1.69 -12.12
C LEU A 443 7.10 1.13 -11.71
N LYS A 444 8.06 1.13 -12.63
CA LYS A 444 9.45 0.72 -12.36
C LYS A 444 10.07 1.57 -11.26
N GLN A 445 9.88 2.91 -11.34
CA GLN A 445 10.39 3.83 -10.32
C GLN A 445 9.76 3.58 -8.94
N LEU A 446 8.46 3.35 -8.87
CA LEU A 446 7.76 3.01 -7.62
C LEU A 446 8.30 1.72 -7.00
N CYS A 447 8.55 0.69 -7.81
CA CYS A 447 9.15 -0.56 -7.36
C CYS A 447 10.58 -0.35 -6.86
N ILE A 448 11.41 0.41 -7.59
CA ILE A 448 12.78 0.75 -7.18
C ILE A 448 12.76 1.56 -5.87
N ASN A 449 11.91 2.56 -5.75
CA ASN A 449 11.74 3.32 -4.52
C ASN A 449 11.40 2.40 -3.35
N SER A 450 10.49 1.45 -3.52
CA SER A 450 10.10 0.53 -2.45
C SER A 450 11.28 -0.27 -1.91
N ILE A 451 12.25 -0.61 -2.76
CA ILE A 451 13.48 -1.32 -2.40
C ILE A 451 14.46 -0.37 -1.72
N GLU A 452 14.73 0.78 -2.32
CA GLU A 452 15.74 1.75 -1.86
C GLU A 452 15.40 2.35 -0.50
N TYR A 453 14.10 2.57 -0.23
CA TYR A 453 13.61 3.10 1.03
C TYR A 453 13.20 2.02 2.04
N SER A 454 13.34 0.72 1.71
CA SER A 454 13.05 -0.36 2.66
C SER A 454 14.01 -0.35 3.85
N GLY A 455 13.52 -0.81 5.00
CA GLY A 455 14.35 -0.95 6.19
C GLY A 455 15.41 -2.04 6.05
N GLY A 456 16.45 -1.94 6.88
CA GLY A 456 17.58 -2.86 6.89
C GLY A 456 18.88 -2.21 6.42
N THR A 457 19.88 -3.03 6.11
CA THR A 457 21.22 -2.61 5.67
C THR A 457 21.27 -2.31 4.18
N ASP A 458 22.29 -1.57 3.74
CA ASP A 458 22.53 -1.33 2.31
C ASP A 458 22.75 -2.63 1.54
N ASN A 459 23.44 -3.61 2.15
CA ASN A 459 23.68 -4.92 1.54
C ASN A 459 22.36 -5.67 1.31
N GLU A 460 21.46 -5.68 2.29
CA GLU A 460 20.13 -6.30 2.15
C GLU A 460 19.30 -5.62 1.04
N ARG A 461 19.41 -4.30 0.88
CA ARG A 461 18.72 -3.58 -0.21
C ARG A 461 19.32 -3.93 -1.58
N GLN A 462 20.65 -4.08 -1.68
CA GLN A 462 21.33 -4.50 -2.91
C GLN A 462 20.94 -5.94 -3.30
N GLU A 463 20.91 -6.86 -2.35
CA GLU A 463 20.44 -8.24 -2.56
C GLU A 463 18.98 -8.25 -3.04
N LEU A 464 18.10 -7.49 -2.36
CA LEU A 464 16.70 -7.36 -2.74
C LEU A 464 16.54 -6.79 -4.15
N LYS A 465 17.37 -5.79 -4.52
CA LYS A 465 17.36 -5.17 -5.85
C LYS A 465 17.80 -6.16 -6.93
N ALA A 466 18.79 -7.01 -6.64
CA ALA A 466 19.24 -8.04 -7.57
C ALA A 466 18.14 -9.08 -7.85
N VAL A 467 17.49 -9.61 -6.80
CA VAL A 467 16.35 -10.53 -6.93
C VAL A 467 15.18 -9.89 -7.68
N TRP A 468 14.87 -8.63 -7.36
CA TRP A 468 13.82 -7.89 -8.04
C TRP A 468 14.16 -7.70 -9.54
N GLN A 469 15.40 -7.38 -9.87
CA GLN A 469 15.81 -7.17 -11.27
C GLN A 469 15.65 -8.45 -12.11
N GLU A 470 16.04 -9.61 -11.56
CA GLU A 470 15.84 -10.90 -12.25
C GLU A 470 14.35 -11.15 -12.53
N SER A 471 13.50 -10.94 -11.50
CA SER A 471 12.05 -11.08 -11.64
C SER A 471 11.45 -10.05 -12.62
N TRP A 472 11.99 -8.81 -12.65
CA TRP A 472 11.58 -7.77 -13.58
C TRP A 472 11.92 -8.14 -15.02
N ASP A 473 13.13 -8.66 -15.26
CA ASP A 473 13.55 -9.08 -16.60
C ASP A 473 12.66 -10.24 -17.13
N GLU A 474 12.29 -11.19 -16.27
CA GLU A 474 11.34 -12.26 -16.62
C GLU A 474 9.94 -11.71 -16.91
N PHE A 475 9.46 -10.78 -16.10
CA PHE A 475 8.18 -10.09 -16.31
C PHE A 475 8.17 -9.35 -17.65
N ILE A 476 9.22 -8.57 -17.95
CA ILE A 476 9.35 -7.83 -19.23
C ILE A 476 9.42 -8.79 -20.40
N LYS A 477 10.22 -9.85 -20.31
CA LYS A 477 10.29 -10.89 -21.36
C LYS A 477 8.89 -11.45 -21.67
N ARG A 478 8.12 -11.78 -20.64
CA ARG A 478 6.74 -12.30 -20.79
C ARG A 478 5.83 -11.30 -21.51
N TRP A 479 5.90 -10.04 -21.14
CA TRP A 479 4.97 -9.02 -21.64
C TRP A 479 5.47 -8.28 -22.89
N SER A 480 6.70 -8.46 -23.33
CA SER A 480 7.22 -7.94 -24.60
C SER A 480 7.08 -8.93 -25.76
N GLU A 481 7.04 -10.23 -25.51
CA GLU A 481 6.94 -11.26 -26.54
C GLU A 481 5.47 -11.55 -26.92
N PRO A 482 5.14 -11.86 -28.20
CA PRO A 482 3.77 -12.20 -28.62
C PRO A 482 3.16 -13.40 -27.90
N SER A 483 4.00 -14.36 -27.46
CA SER A 483 3.60 -15.53 -26.68
C SER A 483 3.30 -15.21 -25.20
N GLY A 484 3.72 -14.05 -24.71
CA GLY A 484 3.49 -13.62 -23.32
C GLY A 484 2.03 -13.28 -23.01
N LEU A 485 1.18 -13.37 -23.98
CA LEU A 485 -0.29 -13.21 -23.86
C LEU A 485 -1.00 -14.53 -23.54
N ASP A 486 -0.24 -15.61 -23.25
CA ASP A 486 -0.86 -16.88 -22.88
C ASP A 486 -1.49 -16.75 -21.48
N PRO A 487 -2.79 -17.00 -21.37
CA PRO A 487 -3.50 -16.60 -20.16
C PRO A 487 -3.16 -17.52 -19.00
N LEU A 488 -2.66 -16.98 -17.95
CA LEU A 488 -3.07 -17.01 -16.54
C LEU A 488 -3.67 -18.31 -15.99
N SER A 489 -3.29 -19.45 -16.52
CA SER A 489 -3.81 -20.74 -16.10
C SER A 489 -3.56 -21.04 -14.61
N GLU A 490 -2.55 -20.48 -14.00
CA GLU A 490 -2.17 -20.83 -12.62
C GLU A 490 -2.65 -19.84 -11.55
N LEU A 491 -2.82 -18.54 -11.84
CA LEU A 491 -3.21 -17.53 -10.85
C LEU A 491 -4.73 -17.47 -10.59
N TYR A 492 -5.54 -17.83 -11.54
CA TYR A 492 -7.00 -17.82 -11.43
C TYR A 492 -7.55 -18.81 -10.39
N PHE A 493 -6.77 -19.85 -10.06
CA PHE A 493 -7.20 -20.93 -9.15
C PHE A 493 -7.32 -20.53 -7.69
N TYR A 494 -6.65 -19.48 -7.27
CA TYR A 494 -6.65 -19.08 -5.86
C TYR A 494 -7.75 -18.10 -5.49
N GLU A 495 -8.41 -17.53 -6.45
CA GLU A 495 -9.33 -16.41 -6.25
C GLU A 495 -10.81 -16.77 -6.38
N THR A 496 -11.10 -17.89 -7.01
CA THR A 496 -12.45 -18.44 -7.08
C THR A 496 -12.54 -19.68 -6.21
N ASP A 497 -13.58 -19.73 -5.41
CA ASP A 497 -14.06 -20.80 -4.54
C ASP A 497 -13.29 -22.14 -4.61
N LYS A 498 -12.44 -22.41 -3.63
CA LYS A 498 -11.68 -23.67 -3.46
C LYS A 498 -12.55 -24.94 -3.50
N SER A 499 -13.88 -24.83 -3.41
CA SER A 499 -14.83 -25.94 -3.52
C SER A 499 -15.08 -26.40 -4.95
N LYS A 500 -14.64 -25.61 -5.94
CA LYS A 500 -14.78 -25.89 -7.37
C LYS A 500 -13.43 -25.88 -8.07
N ILE A 501 -12.59 -26.86 -7.79
CA ILE A 501 -11.40 -27.14 -8.60
C ILE A 501 -11.91 -27.56 -10.00
N ILE A 502 -11.99 -26.59 -10.91
CA ILE A 502 -12.21 -26.88 -12.32
C ILE A 502 -10.82 -27.12 -12.93
N PRO A 503 -10.57 -28.29 -13.52
CA PRO A 503 -9.30 -28.53 -14.20
C PRO A 503 -9.00 -27.45 -15.23
N VAL A 504 -7.74 -26.98 -15.28
CA VAL A 504 -7.23 -25.91 -16.18
C VAL A 504 -7.73 -26.06 -17.60
N GLU A 505 -7.83 -27.28 -18.10
CA GLU A 505 -8.26 -27.63 -19.46
C GLU A 505 -9.74 -27.29 -19.77
N LYS A 506 -10.56 -26.96 -18.76
CA LYS A 506 -11.98 -26.62 -18.90
C LYS A 506 -12.30 -25.14 -18.69
N LEU A 507 -11.33 -24.33 -18.28
CA LEU A 507 -11.51 -22.90 -18.17
C LEU A 507 -11.37 -22.27 -19.56
N ARG A 508 -12.48 -22.09 -20.26
CA ARG A 508 -12.53 -21.11 -21.34
C ARG A 508 -12.52 -19.73 -20.67
N ILE A 509 -11.35 -19.17 -20.60
CA ILE A 509 -11.14 -17.79 -20.22
C ILE A 509 -11.80 -16.91 -21.27
N VAL A 510 -12.47 -15.86 -20.78
CA VAL A 510 -12.87 -14.69 -21.55
C VAL A 510 -11.77 -14.38 -22.57
N GLU A 511 -12.15 -14.16 -23.80
CA GLU A 511 -11.33 -13.97 -25.00
C GLU A 511 -9.89 -13.55 -24.68
N THR A 512 -8.95 -14.46 -24.94
CA THR A 512 -7.53 -14.19 -24.92
C THR A 512 -7.26 -12.85 -25.61
N VAL A 513 -6.42 -12.01 -25.01
CA VAL A 513 -5.82 -10.87 -25.71
C VAL A 513 -5.01 -11.45 -26.86
N THR A 514 -5.67 -11.71 -27.97
CA THR A 514 -5.03 -12.21 -29.18
C THR A 514 -4.40 -11.04 -29.92
N PRO A 515 -3.42 -11.27 -30.79
CA PRO A 515 -2.92 -10.23 -31.70
C PRO A 515 -4.05 -9.51 -32.45
N GLU A 516 -5.17 -10.21 -32.72
CA GLU A 516 -6.37 -9.65 -33.36
C GLU A 516 -7.17 -8.76 -32.41
N SER A 517 -7.27 -9.09 -31.11
CA SER A 517 -7.92 -8.23 -30.13
C SER A 517 -7.07 -6.97 -29.83
N VAL A 518 -5.74 -7.08 -29.85
CA VAL A 518 -4.82 -5.95 -29.78
C VAL A 518 -4.98 -5.05 -31.01
N ALA A 519 -4.91 -5.61 -32.22
CA ALA A 519 -5.12 -4.86 -33.46
C ALA A 519 -6.48 -4.20 -33.55
N ARG A 520 -7.53 -4.84 -33.00
CA ARG A 520 -8.88 -4.26 -32.90
C ARG A 520 -8.93 -3.11 -31.90
N ALA A 521 -8.26 -3.24 -30.75
CA ALA A 521 -8.15 -2.19 -29.75
C ALA A 521 -7.31 -0.99 -30.26
N GLU A 522 -6.20 -1.25 -30.95
CA GLU A 522 -5.39 -0.21 -31.62
C GLU A 522 -6.23 0.58 -32.63
N LYS A 523 -7.02 -0.11 -33.44
CA LYS A 523 -7.92 0.51 -34.42
C LYS A 523 -9.04 1.34 -33.77
N ILE A 524 -9.58 0.87 -32.63
CA ILE A 524 -10.62 1.60 -31.87
C ILE A 524 -10.04 2.81 -31.15
N CYS A 525 -8.81 2.70 -30.64
CA CYS A 525 -8.15 3.73 -29.85
C CYS A 525 -7.34 4.73 -30.68
N GLY A 526 -7.26 4.55 -32.02
CA GLY A 526 -6.52 5.46 -32.90
C GLY A 526 -5.01 5.50 -32.63
N VAL A 527 -4.45 4.41 -32.14
CA VAL A 527 -3.00 4.24 -32.01
C VAL A 527 -2.46 3.87 -33.39
N PRO A 528 -1.46 4.59 -33.96
CA PRO A 528 -0.90 4.32 -35.27
C PRO A 528 -0.16 2.99 -35.37
#